data_dc79619237941dadd084aec34207048a
#
_entry.id   dc79619237941dadd084aec34207048a
#
_cell.length_a   1.000
_cell.length_b   1.000
_cell.length_c   1.000
_cell.angle_alpha   90.00
_cell.angle_beta   90.00
_cell.angle_gamma   90.00
#
_symmetry.space_group_name_H-M   'P 1'
#
loop_
_entity.id
_entity.type
_entity.pdbx_description
1 polymer ?
#
loop_
_entity_poly.entity_id
_entity_poly.type
_entity_poly.pdbx_seq_one_letter_code
_entity_poly.pdbx_strand_id
1 'polypeptide(L)'
;SGKVGDKLILTKKLGVGIICTANRVGEASAEAMEEAINSMTTLNKYAAEILWKYEVHACTDVTGFSFLGHLHEMVDGKLSAKVQVKNVPVIKEALAYADEFLLTAAAQKNRNHFGKYVRFENVPFAMEEVLFDPQTSGGLLVAVAPECAEELLAELQAADLPAQIVGELVEKDEYEIYVR
;
A
#
# COMPACT_ATOMS: atom_id res chain seq x y z
N SER A 1 -15.74 8.66 -5.39
CA SER A 1 -15.15 8.59 -4.05
C SER A 1 -15.61 7.31 -3.36
N GLY A 2 -14.78 6.76 -2.48
CA GLY A 2 -15.13 5.58 -1.69
C GLY A 2 -16.38 5.77 -0.84
N LYS A 3 -16.95 4.67 -0.39
CA LYS A 3 -18.14 4.63 0.47
C LYS A 3 -17.81 3.93 1.80
N VAL A 4 -18.57 4.25 2.84
CA VAL A 4 -18.50 3.52 4.13
C VAL A 4 -18.79 2.04 3.89
N GLY A 5 -17.96 1.16 4.44
CA GLY A 5 -18.04 -0.29 4.28
C GLY A 5 -17.19 -0.86 3.14
N ASP A 6 -16.72 -0.02 2.21
CA ASP A 6 -15.84 -0.48 1.13
C ASP A 6 -14.61 -1.19 1.70
N LYS A 7 -14.23 -2.29 1.06
CA LYS A 7 -12.96 -2.96 1.34
C LYS A 7 -11.83 -2.33 0.52
N LEU A 8 -10.68 -2.22 1.14
CA LEU A 8 -9.47 -1.69 0.52
C LEU A 8 -8.60 -2.86 0.04
N ILE A 9 -8.32 -2.90 -1.26
CA ILE A 9 -7.44 -3.90 -1.87
C ILE A 9 -6.18 -3.20 -2.38
N LEU A 10 -5.00 -3.74 -2.05
CA LEU A 10 -3.72 -3.32 -2.59
C LEU A 10 -3.19 -4.41 -3.51
N THR A 11 -2.84 -4.06 -4.77
CA THR A 11 -2.54 -5.06 -5.82
C THR A 11 -1.08 -5.43 -5.96
N LYS A 12 -0.15 -4.68 -5.36
CA LYS A 12 1.30 -4.98 -5.35
C LYS A 12 1.88 -4.83 -3.96
N LYS A 13 3.03 -5.47 -3.73
CA LYS A 13 3.79 -5.33 -2.49
C LYS A 13 4.39 -3.94 -2.34
N LEU A 14 4.52 -3.49 -1.09
CA LEU A 14 5.24 -2.27 -0.70
C LEU A 14 6.71 -2.57 -0.40
N GLY A 15 7.55 -1.52 -0.40
CA GLY A 15 8.96 -1.60 0.01
C GLY A 15 9.96 -1.34 -1.11
N VAL A 16 9.52 -1.03 -2.33
CA VAL A 16 10.41 -0.82 -3.49
C VAL A 16 11.41 0.30 -3.25
N GLY A 17 11.01 1.42 -2.61
CA GLY A 17 11.92 2.53 -2.32
C GLY A 17 13.03 2.13 -1.35
N ILE A 18 12.70 1.40 -0.29
CA ILE A 18 13.65 0.86 0.68
C ILE A 18 14.63 -0.11 0.00
N ILE A 19 14.13 -1.06 -0.80
CA ILE A 19 14.98 -2.01 -1.53
C ILE A 19 15.94 -1.27 -2.46
N CYS A 20 15.47 -0.31 -3.23
CA CYS A 20 16.32 0.49 -4.13
C CYS A 20 17.36 1.31 -3.35
N THR A 21 17.02 1.79 -2.16
CA THR A 21 17.96 2.51 -1.28
C THR A 21 19.05 1.58 -0.76
N ALA A 22 18.66 0.40 -0.25
CA ALA A 22 19.60 -0.63 0.19
C ALA A 22 20.55 -1.06 -0.96
N ASN A 23 20.01 -1.21 -2.17
CA ASN A 23 20.82 -1.56 -3.36
C ASN A 23 21.88 -0.49 -3.70
N ARG A 24 21.58 0.79 -3.51
CA ARG A 24 22.56 1.87 -3.78
C ARG A 24 23.80 1.81 -2.89
N VAL A 25 23.67 1.26 -1.71
CA VAL A 25 24.77 1.11 -0.74
C VAL A 25 25.34 -0.31 -0.72
N GLY A 26 24.87 -1.19 -1.61
CA GLY A 26 25.38 -2.55 -1.76
C GLY A 26 24.83 -3.55 -0.75
N GLU A 27 23.77 -3.23 -0.01
CA GLU A 27 23.20 -4.06 1.04
C GLU A 27 22.00 -4.91 0.59
N ALA A 28 21.38 -4.59 -0.57
CA ALA A 28 20.24 -5.37 -1.04
C ALA A 28 20.67 -6.73 -1.57
N SER A 29 19.92 -7.77 -1.19
CA SER A 29 20.07 -9.10 -1.80
C SER A 29 19.64 -9.09 -3.26
N ALA A 30 20.18 -10.03 -4.06
CA ALA A 30 19.78 -10.19 -5.44
C ALA A 30 18.29 -10.54 -5.56
N GLU A 31 17.78 -11.36 -4.65
CA GLU A 31 16.39 -11.80 -4.58
C GLU A 31 15.46 -10.63 -4.29
N ALA A 32 15.78 -9.77 -3.32
CA ALA A 32 15.00 -8.58 -3.00
C ALA A 32 14.95 -7.60 -4.18
N MET A 33 16.08 -7.42 -4.86
CA MET A 33 16.18 -6.55 -6.03
C MET A 33 15.39 -7.10 -7.22
N GLU A 34 15.43 -8.41 -7.46
CA GLU A 34 14.64 -9.09 -8.48
C GLU A 34 13.14 -8.93 -8.21
N GLU A 35 12.70 -9.13 -6.97
CA GLU A 35 11.30 -8.94 -6.58
C GLU A 35 10.84 -7.48 -6.78
N ALA A 36 11.68 -6.51 -6.42
CA ALA A 36 11.40 -5.10 -6.65
C ALA A 36 11.30 -4.76 -8.15
N ILE A 37 12.20 -5.28 -8.99
CA ILE A 37 12.16 -5.09 -10.44
C ILE A 37 10.89 -5.72 -11.03
N ASN A 38 10.57 -6.95 -10.65
CA ASN A 38 9.36 -7.63 -11.11
C ASN A 38 8.10 -6.84 -10.73
N SER A 39 8.04 -6.30 -9.52
CA SER A 39 6.94 -5.43 -9.09
C SER A 39 6.85 -4.18 -9.96
N MET A 40 7.98 -3.48 -10.19
CA MET A 40 8.00 -2.25 -10.99
C MET A 40 7.63 -2.48 -12.45
N THR A 41 8.01 -3.61 -13.03
CA THR A 41 7.79 -3.92 -14.46
C THR A 41 6.43 -4.58 -14.74
N THR A 42 5.76 -5.11 -13.72
CA THR A 42 4.39 -5.62 -13.86
C THR A 42 3.43 -4.46 -14.11
N LEU A 43 2.73 -4.49 -15.23
CA LEU A 43 1.80 -3.43 -15.61
C LEU A 43 0.52 -3.47 -14.75
N ASN A 44 0.07 -2.31 -14.28
CA ASN A 44 -1.23 -2.15 -13.60
C ASN A 44 -2.42 -2.40 -14.54
N LYS A 45 -2.17 -2.46 -15.86
CA LYS A 45 -3.17 -2.78 -16.87
C LYS A 45 -3.95 -4.05 -16.53
N TYR A 46 -3.27 -5.12 -16.12
CA TYR A 46 -3.91 -6.41 -15.84
C TYR A 46 -4.86 -6.32 -14.65
N ALA A 47 -4.44 -5.63 -13.58
CA ALA A 47 -5.33 -5.36 -12.46
C ALA A 47 -6.54 -4.50 -12.89
N ALA A 48 -6.29 -3.43 -13.64
CA ALA A 48 -7.34 -2.53 -14.10
C ALA A 48 -8.40 -3.24 -14.97
N GLU A 49 -7.98 -4.13 -15.89
CA GLU A 49 -8.89 -4.93 -16.72
C GLU A 49 -9.81 -5.84 -15.88
N ILE A 50 -9.30 -6.37 -14.75
CA ILE A 50 -10.10 -7.15 -13.81
C ILE A 50 -11.08 -6.24 -13.06
N LEU A 51 -10.61 -5.09 -12.56
CA LEU A 51 -11.44 -4.14 -11.79
C LEU A 51 -12.71 -3.68 -12.53
N TRP A 52 -12.68 -3.56 -13.85
CA TRP A 52 -13.83 -3.16 -14.67
C TRP A 52 -15.06 -4.08 -14.54
N LYS A 53 -14.90 -5.29 -14.00
CA LYS A 53 -15.98 -6.27 -13.82
C LYS A 53 -16.73 -6.10 -12.49
N TYR A 54 -16.23 -5.26 -11.60
CA TYR A 54 -16.70 -5.15 -10.22
C TYR A 54 -17.14 -3.74 -9.87
N GLU A 55 -17.94 -3.59 -8.79
CA GLU A 55 -18.37 -2.29 -8.29
C GLU A 55 -17.25 -1.61 -7.50
N VAL A 56 -16.34 -0.96 -8.23
CA VAL A 56 -15.22 -0.17 -7.70
C VAL A 56 -15.67 1.28 -7.53
N HIS A 57 -15.56 1.80 -6.29
CA HIS A 57 -15.99 3.16 -5.97
C HIS A 57 -14.85 4.17 -6.05
N ALA A 58 -13.62 3.76 -5.73
CA ALA A 58 -12.43 4.58 -5.88
C ALA A 58 -11.21 3.71 -6.21
N CYS A 59 -10.28 4.29 -6.97
CA CYS A 59 -9.03 3.65 -7.34
C CYS A 59 -7.95 4.72 -7.54
N THR A 60 -6.76 4.47 -7.03
CA THR A 60 -5.55 5.26 -7.28
C THR A 60 -4.34 4.35 -7.43
N ASP A 61 -3.30 4.79 -8.12
CA ASP A 61 -2.00 4.14 -8.09
C ASP A 61 -1.20 4.59 -6.87
N VAL A 62 -0.42 3.68 -6.30
CA VAL A 62 0.42 3.93 -5.13
C VAL A 62 1.84 4.24 -5.61
N THR A 63 2.24 5.50 -5.53
CA THR A 63 3.50 6.00 -6.06
C THR A 63 4.30 6.82 -5.04
N GLY A 64 4.76 8.00 -5.38
CA GLY A 64 5.70 8.80 -4.59
C GLY A 64 5.21 9.25 -3.22
N PHE A 65 3.90 9.43 -3.05
CA PHE A 65 3.32 9.82 -1.75
C PHE A 65 3.09 8.64 -0.81
N SER A 66 3.54 7.46 -1.17
CA SER A 66 3.41 6.23 -0.39
C SER A 66 1.97 5.67 -0.31
N PHE A 67 1.84 4.51 0.31
CA PHE A 67 0.52 3.93 0.59
C PHE A 67 -0.36 4.87 1.43
N LEU A 68 0.20 5.43 2.52
CA LEU A 68 -0.57 6.28 3.43
C LEU A 68 -0.95 7.63 2.82
N GLY A 69 -0.08 8.22 1.99
CA GLY A 69 -0.40 9.46 1.31
C GLY A 69 -1.52 9.30 0.28
N HIS A 70 -1.48 8.24 -0.53
CA HIS A 70 -2.55 7.97 -1.50
C HIS A 70 -3.85 7.51 -0.84
N LEU A 71 -3.78 6.80 0.30
CA LEU A 71 -4.97 6.49 1.09
C LEU A 71 -5.59 7.76 1.70
N HIS A 72 -4.76 8.72 2.18
CA HIS A 72 -5.22 10.03 2.63
C HIS A 72 -5.97 10.78 1.51
N GLU A 73 -5.44 10.79 0.28
CA GLU A 73 -6.13 11.37 -0.88
C GLU A 73 -7.46 10.67 -1.17
N MET A 74 -7.51 9.34 -1.05
CA MET A 74 -8.72 8.55 -1.30
C MET A 74 -9.85 8.85 -0.30
N VAL A 75 -9.54 9.03 0.98
CA VAL A 75 -10.54 9.35 2.02
C VAL A 75 -10.99 10.82 1.96
N ASP A 76 -10.19 11.70 1.36
CA ASP A 76 -10.53 13.10 1.03
C ASP A 76 -11.12 13.90 2.21
N GLY A 77 -10.67 13.60 3.44
CA GLY A 77 -11.19 14.22 4.66
C GLY A 77 -12.66 13.92 4.98
N LYS A 78 -13.33 13.09 4.17
CA LYS A 78 -14.76 12.75 4.31
C LYS A 78 -15.00 11.41 4.99
N LEU A 79 -14.03 10.52 4.93
CA LEU A 79 -14.07 9.18 5.50
C LEU A 79 -12.87 8.97 6.40
N SER A 80 -12.88 7.85 7.10
CA SER A 80 -11.69 7.27 7.72
C SER A 80 -11.43 5.87 7.17
N ALA A 81 -10.18 5.42 7.25
CA ALA A 81 -9.77 4.09 6.85
C ALA A 81 -9.21 3.32 8.06
N LYS A 82 -9.52 2.04 8.14
CA LYS A 82 -8.91 1.10 9.10
C LYS A 82 -8.05 0.10 8.34
N VAL A 83 -6.74 0.17 8.54
CA VAL A 83 -5.75 -0.69 7.87
C VAL A 83 -5.34 -1.81 8.80
N GLN A 84 -5.40 -3.05 8.31
CA GLN A 84 -4.92 -4.25 9.00
C GLN A 84 -3.47 -4.50 8.58
N VAL A 85 -2.52 -4.08 9.38
CA VAL A 85 -1.09 -4.09 9.04
C VAL A 85 -0.57 -5.48 8.65
N LYS A 86 -1.08 -6.54 9.29
CA LYS A 86 -0.71 -7.93 9.01
C LYS A 86 -1.09 -8.41 7.61
N ASN A 87 -2.04 -7.73 6.97
CA ASN A 87 -2.52 -8.08 5.64
C ASN A 87 -1.85 -7.27 4.53
N VAL A 88 -1.07 -6.24 4.88
CA VAL A 88 -0.39 -5.42 3.86
C VAL A 88 0.70 -6.24 3.20
N PRO A 89 0.66 -6.43 1.87
CA PRO A 89 1.69 -7.17 1.17
C PRO A 89 2.99 -6.35 1.11
N VAL A 90 4.11 -6.95 1.51
CA VAL A 90 5.41 -6.28 1.61
C VAL A 90 6.49 -7.17 1.00
N ILE A 91 7.48 -6.56 0.34
CA ILE A 91 8.74 -7.24 0.01
C ILE A 91 9.44 -7.49 1.35
N LYS A 92 9.58 -8.76 1.72
CA LYS A 92 9.93 -9.15 3.10
C LYS A 92 11.22 -8.50 3.60
N GLU A 93 12.23 -8.45 2.76
CA GLU A 93 13.54 -7.88 3.09
C GLU A 93 13.48 -6.37 3.35
N ALA A 94 12.48 -5.67 2.84
CA ALA A 94 12.30 -4.25 3.11
C ALA A 94 12.11 -3.96 4.61
N LEU A 95 11.51 -4.89 5.36
CA LEU A 95 11.36 -4.75 6.82
C LEU A 95 12.71 -4.78 7.53
N ALA A 96 13.59 -5.73 7.16
CA ALA A 96 14.95 -5.81 7.74
C ALA A 96 15.77 -4.56 7.41
N TYR A 97 15.74 -4.11 6.16
CA TYR A 97 16.45 -2.88 5.76
C TYR A 97 15.88 -1.62 6.43
N ALA A 98 14.58 -1.56 6.68
CA ALA A 98 13.98 -0.46 7.44
C ALA A 98 14.44 -0.46 8.91
N ASP A 99 14.56 -1.63 9.54
CA ASP A 99 15.10 -1.75 10.90
C ASP A 99 16.59 -1.35 10.97
N GLU A 100 17.33 -1.47 9.87
CA GLU A 100 18.71 -0.99 9.72
C GLU A 100 18.77 0.49 9.28
N PHE A 101 17.65 1.20 9.26
CA PHE A 101 17.52 2.61 8.86
C PHE A 101 17.92 2.91 7.41
N LEU A 102 17.84 1.93 6.51
CA LEU A 102 18.04 2.12 5.07
C LEU A 102 16.78 2.73 4.45
N LEU A 103 16.47 3.95 4.83
CA LEU A 103 15.23 4.65 4.50
C LEU A 103 15.44 5.68 3.40
N THR A 104 14.36 6.00 2.67
CA THR A 104 14.39 7.05 1.66
C THR A 104 14.15 8.42 2.29
N ALA A 105 14.79 9.47 1.75
CA ALA A 105 14.48 10.85 2.14
C ALA A 105 13.01 11.22 1.83
N ALA A 106 12.43 10.60 0.81
CA ALA A 106 11.03 10.80 0.45
C ALA A 106 10.08 10.19 1.48
N ALA A 107 10.40 9.04 2.09
CA ALA A 107 9.62 8.45 3.18
C ALA A 107 9.54 9.40 4.38
N GLN A 108 10.65 10.06 4.75
CA GLN A 108 10.66 11.05 5.82
C GLN A 108 9.80 12.28 5.48
N LYS A 109 9.82 12.74 4.25
CA LYS A 109 8.93 13.83 3.80
C LYS A 109 7.47 13.41 3.87
N ASN A 110 7.15 12.20 3.43
CA ASN A 110 5.81 11.63 3.51
C ASN A 110 5.34 11.52 4.97
N ARG A 111 6.17 10.99 5.87
CA ARG A 111 5.87 10.91 7.30
C ARG A 111 5.61 12.30 7.90
N ASN A 112 6.44 13.27 7.60
CA ASN A 112 6.28 14.65 8.12
C ASN A 112 4.99 15.31 7.61
N HIS A 113 4.56 15.01 6.39
CA HIS A 113 3.37 15.60 5.79
C HIS A 113 2.09 14.89 6.20
N PHE A 114 2.06 13.56 6.09
CA PHE A 114 0.85 12.75 6.28
C PHE A 114 0.71 12.17 7.68
N GLY A 115 1.78 12.08 8.48
CA GLY A 115 1.78 11.42 9.79
C GLY A 115 0.75 11.98 10.77
N LYS A 116 0.41 13.26 10.69
CA LYS A 116 -0.63 13.90 11.51
C LYS A 116 -2.06 13.37 11.28
N TYR A 117 -2.30 12.72 10.15
CA TYR A 117 -3.58 12.12 9.79
C TYR A 117 -3.68 10.65 10.17
N VAL A 118 -2.56 10.05 10.62
CA VAL A 118 -2.43 8.61 10.84
C VAL A 118 -2.28 8.30 12.32
N ARG A 119 -3.05 7.33 12.80
CA ARG A 119 -2.90 6.73 14.13
C ARG A 119 -2.36 5.32 14.01
N PHE A 120 -1.16 5.09 14.52
CA PHE A 120 -0.59 3.75 14.65
C PHE A 120 -0.92 3.14 16.02
N GLU A 121 -1.35 1.89 16.02
CA GLU A 121 -1.69 1.12 17.23
C GLU A 121 -0.89 -0.19 17.24
N ASN A 122 0.18 -0.23 18.03
CA ASN A 122 1.07 -1.40 18.18
C ASN A 122 1.70 -1.88 16.86
N VAL A 123 2.05 -0.95 15.97
CA VAL A 123 2.70 -1.24 14.68
C VAL A 123 4.22 -1.22 14.87
N PRO A 124 4.97 -2.24 14.40
CA PRO A 124 6.42 -2.22 14.42
C PRO A 124 7.00 -1.06 13.60
N PHE A 125 8.12 -0.48 14.05
CA PHE A 125 8.79 0.64 13.38
C PHE A 125 9.04 0.38 11.89
N ALA A 126 9.63 -0.77 11.55
CA ALA A 126 9.91 -1.12 10.15
C ALA A 126 8.64 -1.09 9.28
N MET A 127 7.53 -1.55 9.82
CA MET A 127 6.26 -1.54 9.09
C MET A 127 5.69 -0.14 8.93
N GLU A 128 5.80 0.74 9.93
CA GLU A 128 5.45 2.15 9.79
C GLU A 128 6.25 2.81 8.66
N GLU A 129 7.57 2.55 8.58
CA GLU A 129 8.45 3.11 7.55
C GLU A 129 8.08 2.58 6.15
N VAL A 130 7.76 1.29 6.03
CA VAL A 130 7.28 0.70 4.76
C VAL A 130 5.99 1.36 4.29
N LEU A 131 5.08 1.70 5.19
CA LEU A 131 3.81 2.37 4.84
C LEU A 131 4.01 3.81 4.35
N PHE A 132 5.11 4.48 4.74
CA PHE A 132 5.51 5.79 4.22
C PHE A 132 6.50 5.72 3.04
N ASP A 133 6.97 4.51 2.69
CA ASP A 133 7.95 4.33 1.62
C ASP A 133 7.37 4.69 0.24
N PRO A 134 8.04 5.55 -0.54
CA PRO A 134 7.61 5.85 -1.90
C PRO A 134 7.72 4.61 -2.79
N GLN A 135 6.76 4.41 -3.67
CA GLN A 135 6.76 3.31 -4.62
C GLN A 135 7.07 3.84 -6.02
N THR A 136 7.95 3.15 -6.73
CA THR A 136 8.14 3.33 -8.18
C THR A 136 7.28 2.31 -8.90
N SER A 137 6.39 2.77 -9.77
CA SER A 137 5.44 1.91 -10.49
C SER A 137 4.71 0.95 -9.54
N GLY A 138 4.21 1.48 -8.43
CA GLY A 138 3.48 0.68 -7.44
C GLY A 138 2.14 0.18 -7.95
N GLY A 139 1.44 -0.57 -7.11
CA GLY A 139 0.16 -1.16 -7.45
C GLY A 139 -1.01 -0.18 -7.37
N LEU A 140 -2.19 -0.70 -7.59
CA LEU A 140 -3.44 0.02 -7.38
C LEU A 140 -3.93 -0.18 -5.95
N LEU A 141 -4.41 0.90 -5.34
CA LEU A 141 -5.21 0.90 -4.13
C LEU A 141 -6.66 1.12 -4.53
N VAL A 142 -7.51 0.17 -4.18
CA VAL A 142 -8.89 0.10 -4.67
C VAL A 142 -9.85 0.08 -3.48
N ALA A 143 -10.90 0.90 -3.54
CA ALA A 143 -12.06 0.80 -2.66
C ALA A 143 -13.21 0.15 -3.43
N VAL A 144 -13.66 -1.01 -2.99
CA VAL A 144 -14.64 -1.86 -3.67
C VAL A 144 -15.79 -2.22 -2.73
N ALA A 145 -16.98 -2.37 -3.27
CA ALA A 145 -18.16 -2.80 -2.53
C ALA A 145 -17.85 -4.12 -1.77
N PRO A 146 -18.23 -4.22 -0.48
CA PRO A 146 -17.82 -5.34 0.37
C PRO A 146 -18.28 -6.71 -0.17
N GLU A 147 -19.42 -6.78 -0.84
CA GLU A 147 -19.96 -7.98 -1.46
C GLU A 147 -19.13 -8.50 -2.65
N CYS A 148 -18.35 -7.62 -3.28
CA CYS A 148 -17.49 -7.96 -4.43
C CYS A 148 -16.03 -8.25 -4.01
N ALA A 149 -15.63 -7.91 -2.78
CA ALA A 149 -14.21 -7.84 -2.40
C ALA A 149 -13.49 -9.18 -2.47
N GLU A 150 -14.10 -10.26 -1.98
CA GLU A 150 -13.47 -11.59 -1.95
C GLU A 150 -13.36 -12.20 -3.36
N GLU A 151 -14.40 -12.01 -4.20
CA GLU A 151 -14.37 -12.50 -5.58
C GLU A 151 -13.32 -11.74 -6.40
N LEU A 152 -13.28 -10.41 -6.27
CA LEU A 152 -12.26 -9.58 -6.91
C LEU A 152 -10.86 -9.98 -6.46
N LEU A 153 -10.65 -10.17 -5.14
CA LEU A 153 -9.36 -10.61 -4.61
C LEU A 153 -8.92 -11.94 -5.24
N ALA A 154 -9.83 -12.92 -5.30
CA ALA A 154 -9.53 -14.23 -5.88
C ALA A 154 -9.16 -14.12 -7.37
N GLU A 155 -9.82 -13.27 -8.14
CA GLU A 155 -9.49 -13.06 -9.56
C GLU A 155 -8.14 -12.36 -9.74
N LEU A 156 -7.82 -11.34 -8.92
CA LEU A 156 -6.51 -10.69 -8.93
C LEU A 156 -5.38 -11.68 -8.60
N GLN A 157 -5.57 -12.52 -7.59
CA GLN A 157 -4.58 -13.54 -7.20
C GLN A 157 -4.43 -14.64 -8.26
N ALA A 158 -5.51 -15.03 -8.94
CA ALA A 158 -5.46 -15.97 -10.07
C ALA A 158 -4.69 -15.41 -11.28
N ALA A 159 -4.55 -14.08 -11.37
CA ALA A 159 -3.72 -13.39 -12.36
C ALA A 159 -2.26 -13.16 -11.87
N ASP A 160 -1.80 -13.92 -10.88
CA ASP A 160 -0.46 -13.83 -10.27
C ASP A 160 -0.11 -12.45 -9.66
N LEU A 161 -1.12 -11.67 -9.29
CA LEU A 161 -0.92 -10.43 -8.55
C LEU A 161 -0.89 -10.69 -7.05
N PRO A 162 0.07 -10.10 -6.29
CA PRO A 162 0.16 -10.28 -4.84
C PRO A 162 -0.87 -9.41 -4.09
N ALA A 163 -2.11 -9.41 -4.59
CA ALA A 163 -3.19 -8.60 -4.06
C ALA A 163 -3.65 -9.08 -2.69
N GLN A 164 -4.03 -8.13 -1.81
CA GLN A 164 -4.60 -8.42 -0.49
C GLN A 164 -5.67 -7.40 -0.12
N ILE A 165 -6.68 -7.84 0.64
CA ILE A 165 -7.58 -6.92 1.34
C ILE A 165 -6.81 -6.39 2.56
N VAL A 166 -6.50 -5.11 2.55
CA VAL A 166 -5.64 -4.45 3.55
C VAL A 166 -6.42 -3.66 4.60
N GLY A 167 -7.72 -3.48 4.40
CA GLY A 167 -8.54 -2.69 5.32
C GLY A 167 -9.93 -2.39 4.79
N GLU A 168 -10.53 -1.37 5.37
CA GLU A 168 -11.88 -0.92 5.03
C GLU A 168 -12.04 0.59 5.23
N LEU A 169 -12.97 1.19 4.50
CA LEU A 169 -13.42 2.56 4.71
C LEU A 169 -14.56 2.58 5.73
N VAL A 170 -14.49 3.53 6.66
CA VAL A 170 -15.47 3.73 7.72
C VAL A 170 -15.95 5.18 7.78
N GLU A 171 -16.97 5.44 8.56
CA GLU A 171 -17.38 6.81 8.85
C GLU A 171 -16.21 7.65 9.37
N LYS A 172 -16.23 8.94 9.07
CA LYS A 172 -15.20 9.89 9.50
C LYS A 172 -15.04 9.87 11.02
N ASP A 173 -13.82 9.67 11.47
CA ASP A 173 -13.41 9.64 12.86
C ASP A 173 -12.31 10.68 13.12
N GLU A 174 -11.73 10.71 14.32
CA GLU A 174 -10.70 11.68 14.74
C GLU A 174 -9.51 11.68 13.77
N TYR A 175 -8.98 10.49 13.47
CA TYR A 175 -7.91 10.32 12.46
C TYR A 175 -8.49 9.82 11.15
N GLU A 176 -7.84 10.22 10.05
CA GLU A 176 -8.24 9.75 8.73
C GLU A 176 -7.81 8.30 8.47
N ILE A 177 -6.71 7.86 9.07
CA ILE A 177 -6.18 6.51 8.91
C ILE A 177 -5.81 5.93 10.26
N TYR A 178 -6.36 4.77 10.57
CA TYR A 178 -5.98 3.93 11.70
C TYR A 178 -5.24 2.71 11.17
N VAL A 179 -4.04 2.45 11.69
CA VAL A 179 -3.20 1.30 11.32
C VAL A 179 -2.97 0.44 12.56
N ARG A 180 -3.35 -0.85 12.50
CA ARG A 180 -3.30 -1.78 13.63
C ARG A 180 -2.99 -3.23 13.21
#